data_f589d63925b5e99bfacdb0379217e96b
#
_entry.id   f589d63925b5e99bfacdb0379217e96b
#
_cell.length_a   1.000
_cell.length_b   1.000
_cell.length_c   1.000
_cell.angle_alpha   90.00
_cell.angle_beta   90.00
_cell.angle_gamma   90.00
#
_symmetry.space_group_name_H-M   'P 1'
#
loop_
_entity.id
_entity.type
_entity.pdbx_description
1 polymer ?
#
loop_
_entity_poly.entity_id
_entity_poly.type
_entity_poly.pdbx_seq_one_letter_code
_entity_poly.pdbx_strand_id
1 'polypeptide(L)'
;TDFLNMLSRHRLASKKISKTEAVTSQIPYPIDADNVHIGPSDYVPWQYDNKVCFLRVEGRGFGGAPIELEARLSVQDSPNSAGIVIDVVRYVKVARERGVAGPLLPISAYTMKHPPVQMRDVDAARQIDAFLEKSTGDEGA
;
A
#
# COMPACT_ATOMS: atom_id res chain seq x y z
N THR A 1 2.53 6.92 -18.69
CA THR A 1 3.81 6.93 -17.91
C THR A 1 4.14 5.55 -17.35
N ASP A 2 3.15 4.76 -16.90
CA ASP A 2 3.37 3.41 -16.36
C ASP A 2 3.87 2.41 -17.41
N PHE A 3 3.46 2.54 -18.66
CA PHE A 3 3.91 1.69 -19.76
C PHE A 3 5.44 1.77 -19.98
N LEU A 4 6.00 2.99 -19.96
CA LEU A 4 7.45 3.19 -20.10
C LEU A 4 8.20 2.60 -18.90
N ASN A 5 7.56 2.53 -17.72
CA ASN A 5 8.13 1.93 -16.53
C ASN A 5 8.22 0.40 -16.61
N MET A 6 7.32 -0.25 -17.35
CA MET A 6 7.33 -1.70 -17.53
C MET A 6 8.37 -2.17 -18.55
N LEU A 7 8.84 -1.29 -19.42
CA LEU A 7 9.90 -1.59 -20.39
C LEU A 7 11.31 -1.53 -19.78
N SER A 8 11.48 -1.00 -18.56
CA SER A 8 12.78 -0.88 -17.89
C SER A 8 12.97 -1.99 -16.86
N ARG A 9 14.00 -2.82 -17.05
CA ARG A 9 14.36 -3.92 -16.11
C ARG A 9 14.63 -3.43 -14.69
N HIS A 10 15.32 -2.29 -14.53
CA HIS A 10 15.58 -1.69 -13.21
C HIS A 10 14.30 -1.27 -12.49
N ARG A 11 13.35 -0.70 -13.23
CA ARG A 11 12.05 -0.30 -12.66
C ARG A 11 11.16 -1.48 -12.31
N LEU A 12 11.24 -2.58 -13.07
CA LEU A 12 10.56 -3.83 -12.73
C LEU A 12 11.10 -4.42 -11.41
N ALA A 13 12.42 -4.43 -11.21
CA ALA A 13 13.04 -4.89 -9.98
C ALA A 13 12.60 -4.03 -8.76
N SER A 14 12.65 -2.70 -8.89
CA SER A 14 12.18 -1.77 -7.86
C SER A 14 10.68 -1.94 -7.54
N LYS A 15 9.85 -2.15 -8.57
CA LYS A 15 8.42 -2.45 -8.40
C LYS A 15 8.18 -3.77 -7.67
N LYS A 16 9.01 -4.79 -7.91
CA LYS A 16 8.91 -6.07 -7.20
C LYS A 16 9.20 -5.89 -5.73
N ILE A 17 10.26 -5.20 -5.37
CA ILE A 17 10.63 -4.92 -3.97
C ILE A 17 9.49 -4.18 -3.26
N SER A 18 9.03 -3.06 -3.80
CA SER A 18 7.97 -2.26 -3.16
C SER A 18 6.64 -3.01 -3.02
N LYS A 19 6.30 -3.89 -3.95
CA LYS A 19 5.11 -4.75 -3.84
C LYS A 19 5.26 -5.82 -2.76
N THR A 20 6.45 -6.42 -2.65
CA THR A 20 6.74 -7.42 -1.63
C THR A 20 6.67 -6.79 -0.24
N GLU A 21 7.34 -5.67 -0.03
CA GLU A 21 7.34 -4.96 1.26
C GLU A 21 5.94 -4.50 1.68
N ALA A 22 5.11 -4.02 0.75
CA ALA A 22 3.74 -3.63 1.04
C ALA A 22 2.89 -4.77 1.63
N VAL A 23 3.17 -6.02 1.25
CA VAL A 23 2.47 -7.20 1.78
C VAL A 23 3.13 -7.70 3.05
N THR A 24 4.44 -7.92 3.04
CA THR A 24 5.16 -8.56 4.16
C THR A 24 5.20 -7.67 5.40
N SER A 25 5.17 -6.34 5.24
CA SER A 25 5.08 -5.41 6.38
C SER A 25 3.79 -5.50 7.19
N GLN A 26 2.73 -6.09 6.62
CA GLN A 26 1.45 -6.28 7.30
C GLN A 26 1.39 -7.57 8.12
N ILE A 27 2.36 -8.46 7.94
CA ILE A 27 2.39 -9.77 8.59
C ILE A 27 3.18 -9.66 9.90
N PRO A 28 2.64 -10.11 11.05
CA PRO A 28 3.23 -9.90 12.36
C PRO A 28 4.42 -10.83 12.67
N TYR A 29 4.81 -11.69 11.76
CA TYR A 29 5.93 -12.63 11.88
C TYR A 29 6.74 -12.66 10.58
N PRO A 30 8.04 -12.99 10.63
CA PRO A 30 8.87 -13.11 9.44
C PRO A 30 8.39 -14.28 8.56
N ILE A 31 8.30 -14.03 7.26
CA ILE A 31 8.08 -15.07 6.25
C ILE A 31 9.40 -15.28 5.51
N ASP A 32 9.75 -16.54 5.30
CA ASP A 32 10.90 -16.89 4.48
C ASP A 32 10.71 -16.36 3.05
N ALA A 33 11.76 -15.80 2.48
CA ALA A 33 11.72 -15.22 1.15
C ALA A 33 11.32 -16.24 0.06
N ASP A 34 11.64 -17.51 0.26
CA ASP A 34 11.27 -18.59 -0.66
C ASP A 34 9.75 -18.90 -0.62
N ASN A 35 9.07 -18.46 0.43
CA ASN A 35 7.62 -18.59 0.58
C ASN A 35 6.85 -17.34 0.07
N VAL A 36 7.54 -16.36 -0.50
CA VAL A 36 6.91 -15.16 -1.06
C VAL A 36 7.21 -15.04 -2.55
N HIS A 37 6.20 -15.23 -3.39
CA HIS A 37 6.34 -15.07 -4.83
C HIS A 37 5.52 -13.91 -5.34
N ILE A 38 6.18 -12.92 -5.93
CA ILE A 38 5.55 -11.83 -6.68
C ILE A 38 5.90 -12.01 -8.15
N GLY A 39 4.92 -12.41 -8.93
CA GLY A 39 5.06 -12.61 -10.36
C GLY A 39 5.29 -11.32 -11.14
N PRO A 40 5.69 -11.43 -12.42
CA PRO A 40 5.86 -10.30 -13.30
C PRO A 40 4.52 -9.59 -13.52
N SER A 41 4.61 -8.30 -13.83
CA SER A 41 3.46 -7.52 -14.29
C SER A 41 3.61 -7.33 -15.79
N ASP A 42 2.60 -7.71 -16.56
CA ASP A 42 2.53 -7.49 -17.99
C ASP A 42 1.60 -6.35 -18.33
N TYR A 43 1.90 -5.69 -19.44
CA TYR A 43 0.99 -4.77 -20.08
C TYR A 43 0.19 -5.50 -21.16
N VAL A 44 -1.13 -5.47 -21.01
CA VAL A 44 -2.09 -6.08 -21.96
C VAL A 44 -2.88 -4.96 -22.62
N PRO A 45 -2.60 -4.59 -23.88
CA PRO A 45 -3.17 -3.40 -24.54
C PRO A 45 -4.69 -3.32 -24.51
N TRP A 46 -5.37 -4.43 -24.74
CA TRP A 46 -6.84 -4.46 -24.78
C TRP A 46 -7.52 -4.39 -23.41
N GLN A 47 -6.78 -4.46 -22.32
CA GLN A 47 -7.33 -4.27 -20.98
C GLN A 47 -7.47 -2.79 -20.60
N TYR A 48 -6.83 -1.89 -21.32
CA TYR A 48 -6.83 -0.44 -21.05
C TYR A 48 -6.46 -0.14 -19.60
N ASP A 49 -7.39 0.46 -18.84
CA ASP A 49 -7.23 0.81 -17.43
C ASP A 49 -7.60 -0.36 -16.47
N ASN A 50 -8.10 -1.47 -17.00
CA ASN A 50 -8.47 -2.61 -16.17
C ASN A 50 -7.23 -3.37 -15.69
N LYS A 51 -7.14 -3.56 -14.39
CA LYS A 51 -6.07 -4.28 -13.72
C LYS A 51 -6.58 -5.59 -13.17
N VAL A 52 -5.87 -6.67 -13.47
CA VAL A 52 -6.17 -8.01 -12.97
C VAL A 52 -5.01 -8.48 -12.10
N CYS A 53 -5.34 -9.00 -10.92
CA CYS A 53 -4.39 -9.60 -10.00
C CYS A 53 -4.91 -10.97 -9.56
N PHE A 54 -4.02 -11.95 -9.51
CA PHE A 54 -4.27 -13.27 -8.94
C PHE A 54 -3.47 -13.39 -7.64
N LEU A 55 -4.12 -13.85 -6.59
CA LEU A 55 -3.53 -14.06 -5.27
C LEU A 55 -3.73 -15.51 -4.86
N ARG A 56 -2.68 -16.09 -4.26
CA ARG A 56 -2.74 -17.37 -3.59
C ARG A 56 -2.07 -17.24 -2.22
N VAL A 57 -2.75 -17.70 -1.20
CA VAL A 57 -2.24 -17.73 0.18
C VAL A 57 -2.41 -19.14 0.71
N GLU A 58 -1.33 -19.71 1.21
CA GLU A 58 -1.32 -21.02 1.85
C GLU A 58 -0.98 -20.85 3.33
N GLY A 59 -1.64 -21.62 4.16
CA GLY A 59 -1.46 -21.58 5.61
C GLY A 59 -1.84 -22.88 6.30
N ARG A 60 -1.74 -22.87 7.62
CA ARG A 60 -2.17 -23.97 8.47
C ARG A 60 -3.18 -23.47 9.48
N GLY A 61 -4.32 -24.15 9.57
CA GLY A 61 -5.35 -23.92 10.56
C GLY A 61 -5.16 -24.77 11.81
N PHE A 62 -6.24 -24.89 12.58
CA PHE A 62 -6.26 -25.70 13.79
C PHE A 62 -5.81 -27.15 13.51
N GLY A 63 -4.99 -27.69 14.40
CA GLY A 63 -4.46 -29.05 14.24
C GLY A 63 -3.47 -29.24 13.09
N GLY A 64 -2.96 -28.13 12.50
CA GLY A 64 -2.04 -28.19 11.37
C GLY A 64 -2.72 -28.48 10.02
N ALA A 65 -4.04 -28.44 9.95
CA ALA A 65 -4.79 -28.65 8.72
C ALA A 65 -4.42 -27.60 7.66
N PRO A 66 -4.13 -27.99 6.40
CA PRO A 66 -3.79 -27.03 5.36
C PRO A 66 -5.00 -26.16 5.02
N ILE A 67 -4.74 -24.88 4.79
CA ILE A 67 -5.70 -23.91 4.27
C ILE A 67 -5.09 -23.26 3.03
N GLU A 68 -5.88 -23.15 1.99
CA GLU A 68 -5.53 -22.47 0.76
C GLU A 68 -6.62 -21.47 0.40
N LEU A 69 -6.22 -20.26 0.03
CA LEU A 69 -7.08 -19.22 -0.50
C LEU A 69 -6.57 -18.80 -1.88
N GLU A 70 -7.43 -18.88 -2.88
CA GLU A 70 -7.19 -18.27 -4.18
C GLU A 70 -8.19 -17.13 -4.42
N ALA A 71 -7.70 -16.01 -4.93
CA ALA A 71 -8.53 -14.86 -5.25
C ALA A 71 -8.12 -14.24 -6.58
N ARG A 72 -9.11 -13.74 -7.32
CA ARG A 72 -8.90 -12.93 -8.52
C ARG A 72 -9.54 -11.57 -8.30
N LEU A 73 -8.73 -10.52 -8.39
CA LEU A 73 -9.19 -9.13 -8.36
C LEU A 73 -9.16 -8.56 -9.77
N SER A 74 -10.24 -7.88 -10.17
CA SER A 74 -10.30 -7.10 -11.42
C SER A 74 -10.89 -5.74 -11.11
N VAL A 75 -10.13 -4.67 -11.37
CA VAL A 75 -10.50 -3.29 -11.01
C VAL A 75 -10.13 -2.32 -12.13
N GLN A 76 -10.85 -1.20 -12.24
CA GLN A 76 -10.39 -0.03 -12.97
C GLN A 76 -9.36 0.69 -12.10
N ASP A 77 -8.10 0.73 -12.54
CA ASP A 77 -6.97 1.18 -11.69
C ASP A 77 -7.04 2.68 -11.38
N SER A 78 -7.35 3.50 -12.39
CA SER A 78 -7.37 4.96 -12.23
C SER A 78 -8.47 5.46 -11.30
N PRO A 79 -9.76 5.07 -11.43
CA PRO A 79 -10.80 5.47 -10.49
C PRO A 79 -10.54 4.96 -9.07
N ASN A 80 -9.99 3.74 -8.94
CA ASN A 80 -9.69 3.17 -7.64
C ASN A 80 -8.57 3.94 -6.93
N SER A 81 -7.52 4.35 -7.66
CA SER A 81 -6.45 5.16 -7.09
C SER A 81 -6.86 6.62 -6.83
N ALA A 82 -7.78 7.17 -7.63
CA ALA A 82 -8.25 8.55 -7.48
C ALA A 82 -8.89 8.80 -6.11
N GLY A 83 -9.64 7.83 -5.56
CA GLY A 83 -10.20 7.93 -4.22
C GLY A 83 -9.12 8.15 -3.15
N ILE A 84 -8.07 7.36 -3.19
CA ILE A 84 -6.93 7.49 -2.27
C ILE A 84 -6.22 8.84 -2.43
N VAL A 85 -6.03 9.30 -3.68
CA VAL A 85 -5.38 10.60 -3.95
C VAL A 85 -6.18 11.74 -3.36
N ILE A 86 -7.51 11.72 -3.44
CA ILE A 86 -8.38 12.73 -2.84
C ILE A 86 -8.17 12.80 -1.32
N ASP A 87 -8.14 11.68 -0.63
CA ASP A 87 -7.92 11.64 0.80
C ASP A 87 -6.53 12.11 1.21
N VAL A 88 -5.49 11.73 0.45
CA VAL A 88 -4.12 12.22 0.66
C VAL A 88 -4.06 13.75 0.51
N VAL A 89 -4.69 14.32 -0.52
CA VAL A 89 -4.73 15.79 -0.75
C VAL A 89 -5.44 16.50 0.41
N ARG A 90 -6.54 15.95 0.90
CA ARG A 90 -7.28 16.49 2.07
C ARG A 90 -6.41 16.46 3.33
N TYR A 91 -5.72 15.36 3.58
CA TYR A 91 -4.81 15.22 4.73
C TYR A 91 -3.64 16.22 4.64
N VAL A 92 -3.01 16.36 3.48
CA VAL A 92 -1.93 17.33 3.24
C VAL A 92 -2.42 18.76 3.47
N LYS A 93 -3.66 19.08 3.05
CA LYS A 93 -4.26 20.39 3.32
C LYS A 93 -4.35 20.66 4.81
N VAL A 94 -4.89 19.73 5.60
CA VAL A 94 -4.97 19.85 7.06
C VAL A 94 -3.58 19.99 7.69
N ALA A 95 -2.62 19.19 7.27
CA ALA A 95 -1.25 19.26 7.77
C ALA A 95 -0.63 20.64 7.52
N ARG A 96 -0.83 21.20 6.32
CA ARG A 96 -0.35 22.54 5.97
C ARG A 96 -1.02 23.63 6.82
N GLU A 97 -2.32 23.55 7.04
CA GLU A 97 -3.07 24.50 7.87
C GLU A 97 -2.62 24.46 9.34
N ARG A 98 -2.09 23.33 9.79
CA ARG A 98 -1.49 23.13 11.12
C ARG A 98 0.01 23.45 11.18
N GLY A 99 0.61 23.98 10.12
CA GLY A 99 2.04 24.29 10.07
C GLY A 99 2.97 23.07 10.07
N VAL A 100 2.45 21.86 9.84
CA VAL A 100 3.26 20.64 9.83
C VAL A 100 4.05 20.57 8.53
N ALA A 101 5.37 20.43 8.64
CA ALA A 101 6.30 20.30 7.52
C ALA A 101 7.05 18.97 7.57
N GLY A 102 7.58 18.53 6.42
CA GLY A 102 8.31 17.28 6.27
C GLY A 102 7.43 16.09 5.85
N PRO A 103 7.95 14.86 5.91
CA PRO A 103 7.20 13.68 5.52
C PRO A 103 6.05 13.40 6.48
N LEU A 104 4.85 13.23 5.94
CA LEU A 104 3.65 12.89 6.70
C LEU A 104 3.59 11.36 6.84
N LEU A 105 4.29 10.83 7.86
CA LEU A 105 4.56 9.41 8.01
C LEU A 105 3.28 8.54 8.06
N PRO A 106 2.24 8.84 8.87
CA PRO A 106 1.07 7.99 8.96
C PRO A 106 0.33 7.83 7.63
N ILE A 107 0.04 8.93 6.95
CA ILE A 107 -0.68 8.87 5.66
C ILE A 107 0.17 8.22 4.57
N SER A 108 1.49 8.45 4.59
CA SER A 108 2.41 7.80 3.65
C SER A 108 2.45 6.29 3.88
N ALA A 109 2.50 5.83 5.13
CA ALA A 109 2.49 4.40 5.46
C ALA A 109 1.18 3.72 5.06
N TYR A 110 0.05 4.42 5.21
CA TYR A 110 -1.26 3.87 4.90
C TYR A 110 -1.57 3.82 3.40
N THR A 111 -1.05 4.77 2.62
CA THR A 111 -1.45 4.93 1.21
C THR A 111 -0.38 4.60 0.19
N MET A 112 0.90 4.56 0.58
CA MET A 112 2.03 4.35 -0.33
C MET A 112 2.65 2.98 -0.13
N LYS A 113 3.07 2.34 -1.23
CA LYS A 113 3.70 1.01 -1.20
C LYS A 113 5.10 1.00 -0.58
N HIS A 114 5.80 2.13 -0.66
CA HIS A 114 7.16 2.28 -0.17
C HIS A 114 7.29 3.63 0.55
N PRO A 115 6.68 3.75 1.73
CA PRO A 115 6.74 4.97 2.53
C PRO A 115 8.12 5.13 3.18
N PRO A 116 8.46 6.32 3.69
CA PRO A 116 9.70 6.54 4.44
C PRO A 116 9.84 5.64 5.68
N VAL A 117 8.72 5.29 6.30
CA VAL A 117 8.63 4.34 7.42
C VAL A 117 7.47 3.40 7.16
N GLN A 118 7.74 2.10 7.11
CA GLN A 118 6.70 1.08 7.02
C GLN A 118 5.97 0.93 8.36
N MET A 119 4.65 0.84 8.31
CA MET A 119 3.78 0.60 9.46
C MET A 119 2.71 -0.42 9.06
N ARG A 120 2.16 -1.12 10.04
CA ARG A 120 0.94 -1.89 9.80
C ARG A 120 -0.23 -0.93 9.55
N ASP A 121 -1.13 -1.29 8.68
CA ASP A 121 -2.29 -0.44 8.31
C ASP A 121 -3.09 0.02 9.53
N VAL A 122 -3.27 -0.88 10.52
CA VAL A 122 -3.99 -0.57 11.77
C VAL A 122 -3.28 0.53 12.58
N ASP A 123 -1.96 0.49 12.64
CA ASP A 123 -1.17 1.45 13.41
C ASP A 123 -1.11 2.80 12.68
N ALA A 124 -0.98 2.77 11.35
CA ALA A 124 -1.04 3.97 10.51
C ALA A 124 -2.41 4.66 10.59
N ALA A 125 -3.50 3.88 10.50
CA ALA A 125 -4.86 4.41 10.64
C ALA A 125 -5.09 5.10 11.99
N ARG A 126 -4.69 4.47 13.10
CA ARG A 126 -4.79 5.10 14.43
C ARG A 126 -4.03 6.42 14.53
N GLN A 127 -2.85 6.50 13.92
CA GLN A 127 -2.07 7.73 13.91
C GLN A 127 -2.71 8.82 13.02
N ILE A 128 -3.36 8.43 11.93
CA ILE A 128 -4.14 9.34 11.09
C ILE A 128 -5.31 9.92 11.90
N ASP A 129 -6.09 9.07 12.57
CA ASP A 129 -7.22 9.48 13.39
C ASP A 129 -6.76 10.43 14.52
N ALA A 130 -5.71 10.03 15.26
CA ALA A 130 -5.16 10.86 16.32
C ALA A 130 -4.63 12.22 15.80
N PHE A 131 -4.10 12.26 14.58
CA PHE A 131 -3.69 13.52 13.95
C PHE A 131 -4.90 14.37 13.60
N LEU A 132 -5.96 13.79 13.07
CA LEU A 132 -7.17 14.53 12.65
C LEU A 132 -7.98 15.05 13.84
N GLU A 133 -8.04 14.30 14.95
CA GLU A 133 -8.75 14.66 16.18
C GLU A 133 -8.10 15.81 16.95
N LYS A 134 -6.78 16.01 16.85
CA LYS A 134 -6.12 17.15 17.49
C LYS A 134 -6.72 18.44 16.95
N SER A 135 -7.38 19.19 17.84
CA SER A 135 -7.91 20.51 17.51
C SER A 135 -6.76 21.51 17.23
N THR A 136 -6.96 22.43 16.32
CA THR A 136 -6.03 23.53 15.99
C THR A 136 -5.83 24.53 17.14
N GLY A 137 -6.30 24.21 18.34
CA GLY A 137 -6.33 25.10 19.52
C GLY A 137 -5.47 24.68 20.71
N ASP A 138 -4.71 23.57 20.65
CA ASP A 138 -4.03 23.01 21.82
C ASP A 138 -2.50 23.26 21.86
N GLU A 139 -2.00 24.21 21.07
CA GLU A 139 -0.61 24.67 21.16
C GLU A 139 -0.51 26.04 21.86
N GLY A 140 -0.84 26.09 23.15
CA GLY A 140 -0.76 27.35 23.90
C GLY A 140 -1.14 27.24 25.38
N ALA A 141 -0.48 26.34 26.11
CA ALA A 141 -0.47 26.40 27.58
C ALA A 141 0.90 25.95 28.11
#